data_79dec7cc511fdcfdf046aca838f79ea6
#
_entry.id   79dec7cc511fdcfdf046aca838f79ea6
#
_cell.length_a   1.000
_cell.length_b   1.000
_cell.length_c   1.000
_cell.angle_alpha   90.00
_cell.angle_beta   90.00
_cell.angle_gamma   90.00
#
_symmetry.space_group_name_H-M   'P 1'
#
loop_
_entity.id
_entity.type
_entity.pdbx_description
1 polymer ?
#
loop_
_entity_poly.entity_id
_entity_poly.type
_entity_poly.pdbx_seq_one_letter_code
_entity_poly.pdbx_strand_id
1 'polypeptide(L)'
;MPKFFPFAATFVASTLLLTACSNEVKDTHPQQLVSKRQAIFKKMTKTLEPMGLVARERKDYNKGEFQESAQALQELSSQPWALFTADGNYPPTRAKPEVWQKAAEFKGAQDNYLATVEQLVKVSGNADLNAIRDAVNNIEKSCKSCHNQFRNER
;
A
#
# COMPACT_ATOMS: atom_id res chain seq x y z
N MET A 1 64.30 -34.03 -21.62
CA MET A 1 63.08 -34.19 -20.78
C MET A 1 62.78 -32.83 -20.13
N PRO A 2 61.84 -32.04 -20.61
CA PRO A 2 61.47 -30.78 -19.96
C PRO A 2 60.39 -31.06 -18.92
N LYS A 3 60.57 -30.52 -17.71
CA LYS A 3 59.65 -30.56 -16.56
C LYS A 3 58.63 -29.44 -16.71
N PHE A 4 57.35 -29.79 -16.92
CA PHE A 4 56.23 -28.84 -16.83
C PHE A 4 55.88 -28.55 -15.36
N PHE A 5 55.97 -27.32 -14.95
CA PHE A 5 55.37 -26.83 -13.71
C PHE A 5 53.93 -26.33 -13.97
N PRO A 6 52.95 -26.77 -13.22
CA PRO A 6 51.62 -26.18 -13.32
C PRO A 6 51.55 -24.90 -12.50
N PHE A 7 51.25 -23.79 -13.18
CA PHE A 7 50.87 -22.51 -12.53
C PHE A 7 49.44 -22.64 -11.99
N ALA A 8 49.32 -22.69 -10.67
CA ALA A 8 47.99 -22.60 -10.02
C ALA A 8 47.58 -21.11 -9.94
N ALA A 9 46.62 -20.73 -10.80
CA ALA A 9 46.00 -19.42 -10.78
C ALA A 9 44.93 -19.37 -9.67
N THR A 10 45.27 -18.72 -8.56
CA THR A 10 44.32 -18.49 -7.44
C THR A 10 43.37 -17.34 -7.82
N PHE A 11 42.15 -17.67 -8.16
CA PHE A 11 41.12 -16.71 -8.45
C PHE A 11 40.54 -16.19 -7.11
N VAL A 12 40.96 -15.00 -6.68
CA VAL A 12 40.38 -14.31 -5.52
C VAL A 12 39.05 -13.67 -5.98
N ALA A 13 37.96 -14.35 -5.70
CA ALA A 13 36.61 -13.79 -5.90
C ALA A 13 36.35 -12.69 -4.84
N SER A 14 36.52 -11.44 -5.24
CA SER A 14 36.19 -10.26 -4.42
C SER A 14 34.67 -10.08 -4.42
N THR A 15 33.99 -10.57 -3.39
CA THR A 15 32.55 -10.34 -3.15
C THR A 15 32.35 -8.90 -2.67
N LEU A 16 31.99 -8.02 -3.59
CA LEU A 16 31.49 -6.67 -3.28
C LEU A 16 30.11 -6.79 -2.61
N LEU A 17 30.08 -6.65 -1.29
CA LEU A 17 28.86 -6.47 -0.52
C LEU A 17 28.29 -5.07 -0.83
N LEU A 18 27.33 -5.01 -1.75
CA LEU A 18 26.51 -3.83 -2.00
C LEU A 18 25.57 -3.64 -0.80
N THR A 19 26.03 -2.93 0.23
CA THR A 19 25.15 -2.41 1.28
C THR A 19 24.30 -1.30 0.65
N ALA A 20 23.09 -1.63 0.20
CA ALA A 20 22.09 -0.65 -0.15
C ALA A 20 21.67 0.09 1.12
N CYS A 21 22.29 1.26 1.38
CA CYS A 21 21.83 2.18 2.41
C CYS A 21 20.49 2.75 1.97
N SER A 22 19.38 2.19 2.43
CA SER A 22 18.10 2.87 2.39
C SER A 22 18.14 4.01 3.41
N ASN A 23 18.22 5.26 2.96
CA ASN A 23 18.06 6.45 3.80
C ASN A 23 16.59 6.59 4.27
N GLU A 24 16.00 5.52 4.80
CA GLU A 24 14.65 5.56 5.34
C GLU A 24 14.69 6.29 6.68
N VAL A 25 14.00 7.43 6.75
CA VAL A 25 13.90 8.21 7.99
C VAL A 25 13.14 7.39 9.01
N LYS A 26 13.81 7.06 10.12
CA LYS A 26 13.22 6.25 11.19
C LYS A 26 12.14 7.04 11.93
N ASP A 27 10.99 6.40 12.17
CA ASP A 27 9.96 6.94 13.07
C ASP A 27 10.41 6.81 14.52
N THR A 28 10.81 7.94 15.13
CA THR A 28 11.32 8.00 16.50
C THR A 28 10.25 8.38 17.53
N HIS A 29 9.00 8.62 17.10
CA HIS A 29 7.92 8.94 18.02
C HIS A 29 7.57 7.74 18.91
N PRO A 30 7.33 7.93 20.23
CA PRO A 30 7.04 6.82 21.15
C PRO A 30 5.87 5.93 20.72
N GLN A 31 4.83 6.53 20.14
CA GLN A 31 3.65 5.83 19.66
C GLN A 31 3.76 5.31 18.22
N GLN A 32 4.81 5.70 17.49
CA GLN A 32 5.05 5.33 16.09
C GLN A 32 3.81 5.51 15.18
N LEU A 33 3.12 6.62 15.33
CA LEU A 33 1.87 6.90 14.63
C LEU A 33 2.01 6.85 13.11
N VAL A 34 3.12 7.41 12.58
CA VAL A 34 3.40 7.44 11.15
C VAL A 34 3.66 6.05 10.60
N SER A 35 4.55 5.29 11.23
CA SER A 35 4.88 3.92 10.81
C SER A 35 3.67 2.99 10.88
N LYS A 36 2.86 3.11 11.92
CA LYS A 36 1.64 2.30 12.07
C LYS A 36 0.64 2.56 10.94
N ARG A 37 0.30 3.85 10.67
CA ARG A 37 -0.64 4.15 9.58
C ARG A 37 -0.10 3.78 8.20
N GLN A 38 1.20 3.96 7.96
CA GLN A 38 1.85 3.53 6.71
C GLN A 38 1.79 2.02 6.54
N ALA A 39 2.01 1.24 7.60
CA ALA A 39 1.91 -0.22 7.58
C ALA A 39 0.47 -0.68 7.25
N ILE A 40 -0.55 -0.01 7.79
CA ILE A 40 -1.95 -0.31 7.47
C ILE A 40 -2.23 -0.01 5.99
N PHE A 41 -1.87 1.17 5.48
CA PHE A 41 -2.05 1.50 4.05
C PHE A 41 -1.31 0.54 3.12
N LYS A 42 -0.11 0.08 3.52
CA LYS A 42 0.63 -0.94 2.77
C LYS A 42 -0.11 -2.28 2.73
N LYS A 43 -0.72 -2.70 3.85
CA LYS A 43 -1.57 -3.89 3.89
C LYS A 43 -2.79 -3.72 2.98
N MET A 44 -3.49 -2.57 3.06
CA MET A 44 -4.64 -2.28 2.19
C MET A 44 -4.28 -2.37 0.70
N THR A 45 -3.14 -1.80 0.30
CA THR A 45 -2.65 -1.90 -1.10
C THR A 45 -2.40 -3.34 -1.50
N LYS A 46 -1.74 -4.14 -0.66
CA LYS A 46 -1.49 -5.57 -0.92
C LYS A 46 -2.77 -6.38 -1.03
N THR A 47 -3.77 -6.07 -0.21
CA THR A 47 -5.09 -6.73 -0.25
C THR A 47 -5.88 -6.35 -1.50
N LEU A 48 -5.77 -5.09 -1.98
CA LEU A 48 -6.44 -4.63 -3.19
C LEU A 48 -5.78 -5.15 -4.48
N GLU A 49 -4.47 -5.40 -4.48
CA GLU A 49 -3.70 -5.76 -5.66
C GLU A 49 -4.28 -6.94 -6.46
N PRO A 50 -4.60 -8.12 -5.87
CA PRO A 50 -5.18 -9.24 -6.60
C PRO A 50 -6.56 -8.90 -7.18
N MET A 51 -7.38 -8.10 -6.49
CA MET A 51 -8.66 -7.63 -6.99
C MET A 51 -8.49 -6.69 -8.18
N GLY A 52 -7.46 -5.84 -8.17
CA GLY A 52 -7.08 -5.02 -9.31
C GLY A 52 -6.62 -5.84 -10.52
N LEU A 53 -5.96 -6.99 -10.32
CA LEU A 53 -5.61 -7.90 -11.41
C LEU A 53 -6.85 -8.53 -12.05
N VAL A 54 -7.84 -8.92 -11.25
CA VAL A 54 -9.14 -9.42 -11.77
C VAL A 54 -9.86 -8.34 -12.55
N ALA A 55 -9.94 -7.11 -12.02
CA ALA A 55 -10.60 -5.98 -12.69
C ALA A 55 -9.95 -5.64 -14.05
N ARG A 56 -8.66 -5.89 -14.21
CA ARG A 56 -7.89 -5.69 -15.45
C ARG A 56 -7.74 -6.95 -16.32
N GLU A 57 -8.50 -8.01 -16.02
CA GLU A 57 -8.47 -9.29 -16.76
C GLU A 57 -7.10 -9.97 -16.82
N ARG A 58 -6.26 -9.73 -15.78
CA ARG A 58 -4.93 -10.32 -15.64
C ARG A 58 -4.90 -11.50 -14.65
N LYS A 59 -6.01 -11.74 -13.96
CA LYS A 59 -6.25 -12.88 -13.06
C LYS A 59 -7.71 -13.29 -13.22
N ASP A 60 -7.95 -14.60 -13.25
CA ASP A 60 -9.32 -15.13 -13.28
C ASP A 60 -10.07 -14.77 -12.01
N TYR A 61 -11.36 -14.52 -12.14
CA TYR A 61 -12.24 -14.26 -11.01
C TYR A 61 -12.56 -15.55 -10.27
N ASN A 62 -12.15 -15.63 -9.02
CA ASN A 62 -12.60 -16.62 -8.05
C ASN A 62 -13.46 -15.93 -6.99
N LYS A 63 -14.73 -16.28 -6.92
CA LYS A 63 -15.69 -15.65 -6.02
C LYS A 63 -15.25 -15.70 -4.55
N GLY A 64 -14.81 -16.84 -4.06
CA GLY A 64 -14.40 -17.02 -2.67
C GLY A 64 -13.20 -16.14 -2.31
N GLU A 65 -12.11 -16.25 -3.07
CA GLU A 65 -10.91 -15.45 -2.87
C GLU A 65 -11.19 -13.94 -2.95
N PHE A 66 -12.06 -13.55 -3.89
CA PHE A 66 -12.41 -12.14 -4.08
C PHE A 66 -13.22 -11.60 -2.90
N GLN A 67 -14.21 -12.35 -2.41
CA GLN A 67 -15.00 -11.99 -1.24
C GLN A 67 -14.14 -11.88 0.03
N GLU A 68 -13.25 -12.84 0.26
CA GLU A 68 -12.30 -12.81 1.38
C GLU A 68 -11.41 -11.56 1.31
N SER A 69 -10.88 -11.24 0.13
CA SER A 69 -10.06 -10.04 -0.07
C SER A 69 -10.86 -8.75 0.14
N ALA A 70 -12.12 -8.69 -0.31
CA ALA A 70 -12.98 -7.52 -0.12
C ALA A 70 -13.31 -7.30 1.37
N GLN A 71 -13.61 -8.37 2.12
CA GLN A 71 -13.86 -8.32 3.56
C GLN A 71 -12.59 -7.91 4.33
N ALA A 72 -11.43 -8.48 4.00
CA ALA A 72 -10.16 -8.11 4.59
C ALA A 72 -9.82 -6.63 4.33
N LEU A 73 -10.12 -6.11 3.13
CA LEU A 73 -9.95 -4.69 2.84
C LEU A 73 -10.89 -3.83 3.67
N GLN A 74 -12.14 -4.27 3.88
CA GLN A 74 -13.11 -3.56 4.72
C GLN A 74 -12.63 -3.44 6.17
N GLU A 75 -12.13 -4.53 6.74
CA GLU A 75 -11.57 -4.52 8.11
C GLU A 75 -10.37 -3.58 8.24
N LEU A 76 -9.47 -3.57 7.25
CA LEU A 76 -8.31 -2.68 7.23
C LEU A 76 -8.70 -1.21 7.03
N SER A 77 -9.75 -0.95 6.27
CA SER A 77 -10.13 0.39 5.81
C SER A 77 -10.46 1.37 6.94
N SER A 78 -10.93 0.88 8.08
CA SER A 78 -11.29 1.69 9.24
C SER A 78 -10.11 2.03 10.17
N GLN A 79 -8.99 1.31 10.06
CA GLN A 79 -7.92 1.33 11.07
C GLN A 79 -7.00 2.55 11.06
N PRO A 80 -6.62 3.18 9.90
CA PRO A 80 -5.56 4.17 9.90
C PRO A 80 -5.97 5.54 10.45
N TRP A 81 -7.25 5.84 10.50
CA TRP A 81 -7.76 7.20 10.70
C TRP A 81 -7.49 7.76 12.08
N ALA A 82 -7.61 6.94 13.12
CA ALA A 82 -7.30 7.33 14.49
C ALA A 82 -5.81 7.67 14.72
N LEU A 83 -4.94 7.34 13.75
CA LEU A 83 -3.50 7.63 13.81
C LEU A 83 -3.13 8.98 13.15
N PHE A 84 -4.12 9.77 12.70
CA PHE A 84 -3.94 11.14 12.20
C PHE A 84 -4.26 12.17 13.29
N THR A 85 -3.73 11.96 14.48
CA THR A 85 -3.82 12.90 15.62
C THR A 85 -3.00 14.17 15.36
N ALA A 86 -3.21 15.23 16.12
CA ALA A 86 -2.51 16.51 15.92
C ALA A 86 -0.98 16.37 16.05
N ASP A 87 -0.52 15.50 16.96
CA ASP A 87 0.89 15.14 17.14
C ASP A 87 1.41 14.12 16.12
N GLY A 88 0.58 13.63 15.21
CA GLY A 88 0.96 12.73 14.11
C GLY A 88 1.59 13.43 12.90
N ASN A 89 1.83 14.74 12.95
CA ASN A 89 2.44 15.52 11.86
C ASN A 89 3.95 15.72 12.09
N TYR A 90 4.72 14.65 11.96
CA TYR A 90 6.19 14.67 12.11
C TYR A 90 6.87 13.74 11.11
N PRO A 91 8.17 13.93 10.79
CA PRO A 91 8.90 12.98 9.93
C PRO A 91 8.91 11.56 10.52
N PRO A 92 8.71 10.51 9.71
CA PRO A 92 8.73 10.46 8.24
C PRO A 92 7.34 10.58 7.57
N THR A 93 6.42 11.39 8.11
CA THR A 93 5.11 11.56 7.48
C THR A 93 5.23 12.12 6.06
N ARG A 94 4.33 11.65 5.20
CA ARG A 94 4.07 12.22 3.88
C ARG A 94 2.69 12.90 3.82
N ALA A 95 1.98 12.94 4.94
CA ALA A 95 0.74 13.70 5.02
C ALA A 95 1.05 15.19 4.88
N LYS A 96 0.25 15.89 4.07
CA LYS A 96 0.31 17.34 3.96
C LYS A 96 -0.32 18.00 5.19
N PRO A 97 0.04 19.25 5.54
CA PRO A 97 -0.59 19.98 6.63
C PRO A 97 -2.12 20.09 6.51
N GLU A 98 -2.64 20.06 5.28
CA GLU A 98 -4.07 20.11 4.96
C GLU A 98 -4.88 19.01 5.63
N VAL A 99 -4.27 17.86 5.97
CA VAL A 99 -4.93 16.79 6.74
C VAL A 99 -5.51 17.34 8.05
N TRP A 100 -4.80 18.24 8.70
CA TRP A 100 -5.22 18.84 9.99
C TRP A 100 -5.87 20.22 9.82
N GLN A 101 -5.39 21.02 8.85
CA GLN A 101 -5.93 22.36 8.59
C GLN A 101 -7.31 22.30 7.92
N LYS A 102 -7.57 21.27 7.13
CA LYS A 102 -8.82 21.04 6.39
C LYS A 102 -9.50 19.73 6.85
N ALA A 103 -9.63 19.55 8.15
CA ALA A 103 -10.12 18.33 8.77
C ALA A 103 -11.47 17.85 8.23
N ALA A 104 -12.38 18.75 7.89
CA ALA A 104 -13.69 18.40 7.29
C ALA A 104 -13.54 17.83 5.89
N GLU A 105 -12.65 18.40 5.04
CA GLU A 105 -12.37 17.88 3.70
C GLU A 105 -11.66 16.52 3.78
N PHE A 106 -10.72 16.36 4.71
CA PHE A 106 -10.05 15.08 4.94
C PHE A 106 -11.03 14.01 5.41
N LYS A 107 -11.95 14.35 6.33
CA LYS A 107 -13.03 13.44 6.76
C LYS A 107 -13.94 13.05 5.58
N GLY A 108 -14.32 14.00 4.73
CA GLY A 108 -15.11 13.73 3.53
C GLY A 108 -14.41 12.76 2.56
N ALA A 109 -13.10 12.92 2.36
CA ALA A 109 -12.31 11.99 1.55
C ALA A 109 -12.23 10.59 2.19
N GLN A 110 -12.11 10.50 3.51
CA GLN A 110 -12.20 9.25 4.27
C GLN A 110 -13.55 8.57 4.07
N ASP A 111 -14.65 9.30 4.25
CA ASP A 111 -16.02 8.75 4.14
C ASP A 111 -16.29 8.25 2.72
N ASN A 112 -15.87 9.01 1.71
CA ASN A 112 -15.96 8.58 0.32
C ASN A 112 -15.20 7.27 0.07
N TYR A 113 -13.96 7.13 0.60
CA TYR A 113 -13.21 5.89 0.48
C TYR A 113 -13.93 4.72 1.16
N LEU A 114 -14.43 4.90 2.40
CA LEU A 114 -15.15 3.86 3.13
C LEU A 114 -16.42 3.41 2.39
N ALA A 115 -17.16 4.34 1.80
CA ALA A 115 -18.34 4.03 0.98
C ALA A 115 -17.97 3.20 -0.27
N THR A 116 -16.83 3.50 -0.93
CA THR A 116 -16.38 2.68 -2.08
C THR A 116 -15.99 1.26 -1.66
N VAL A 117 -15.37 1.08 -0.48
CA VAL A 117 -15.05 -0.25 0.06
C VAL A 117 -16.32 -1.02 0.41
N GLU A 118 -17.30 -0.39 1.04
CA GLU A 118 -18.59 -1.01 1.33
C GLU A 118 -19.29 -1.49 0.05
N GLN A 119 -19.28 -0.66 -1.01
CA GLN A 119 -19.83 -1.04 -2.31
C GLN A 119 -19.08 -2.23 -2.93
N LEU A 120 -17.73 -2.30 -2.82
CA LEU A 120 -16.97 -3.45 -3.28
C LEU A 120 -17.41 -4.74 -2.57
N VAL A 121 -17.59 -4.70 -1.25
CA VAL A 121 -18.06 -5.87 -0.48
C VAL A 121 -19.46 -6.30 -0.95
N LYS A 122 -20.38 -5.36 -1.19
CA LYS A 122 -21.72 -5.67 -1.69
C LYS A 122 -21.71 -6.40 -3.03
N VAL A 123 -20.83 -5.98 -3.96
CA VAL A 123 -20.77 -6.59 -5.30
C VAL A 123 -19.88 -7.81 -5.38
N SER A 124 -18.99 -8.02 -4.40
CA SER A 124 -18.02 -9.12 -4.41
C SER A 124 -18.63 -10.51 -4.48
N GLY A 125 -19.87 -10.64 -4.01
CA GLY A 125 -20.65 -11.88 -4.06
C GLY A 125 -21.36 -12.15 -5.38
N ASN A 126 -21.35 -11.21 -6.32
CA ASN A 126 -22.04 -11.32 -7.60
C ASN A 126 -21.06 -11.84 -8.67
N ALA A 127 -21.61 -12.57 -9.65
CA ALA A 127 -20.82 -13.00 -10.83
C ALA A 127 -20.70 -11.91 -11.91
N ASP A 128 -21.21 -10.70 -11.65
CA ASP A 128 -21.13 -9.58 -12.60
C ASP A 128 -19.74 -8.93 -12.54
N LEU A 129 -18.89 -9.32 -13.48
CA LEU A 129 -17.52 -8.82 -13.60
C LEU A 129 -17.45 -7.32 -13.94
N ASN A 130 -18.48 -6.75 -14.58
CA ASN A 130 -18.50 -5.31 -14.84
C ASN A 130 -18.74 -4.52 -13.56
N ALA A 131 -19.70 -4.94 -12.74
CA ALA A 131 -19.94 -4.32 -11.43
C ALA A 131 -18.71 -4.44 -10.51
N ILE A 132 -18.01 -5.58 -10.53
CA ILE A 132 -16.75 -5.80 -9.79
C ILE A 132 -15.66 -4.86 -10.29
N ARG A 133 -15.47 -4.75 -11.61
CA ARG A 133 -14.49 -3.85 -12.23
C ARG A 133 -14.74 -2.40 -11.85
N ASP A 134 -15.99 -1.96 -11.93
CA ASP A 134 -16.36 -0.59 -11.57
C ASP A 134 -16.13 -0.30 -10.09
N ALA A 135 -16.45 -1.22 -9.20
CA ALA A 135 -16.22 -1.08 -7.77
C ALA A 135 -14.71 -0.98 -7.45
N VAL A 136 -13.87 -1.83 -8.04
CA VAL A 136 -12.40 -1.76 -7.88
C VAL A 136 -11.86 -0.43 -8.41
N ASN A 137 -12.27 -0.01 -9.61
CA ASN A 137 -11.87 1.27 -10.19
C ASN A 137 -12.27 2.47 -9.32
N ASN A 138 -13.44 2.42 -8.68
CA ASN A 138 -13.90 3.48 -7.78
C ASN A 138 -13.03 3.56 -6.51
N ILE A 139 -12.59 2.42 -5.96
CA ILE A 139 -11.62 2.42 -4.85
C ILE A 139 -10.29 3.04 -5.31
N GLU A 140 -9.73 2.63 -6.44
CA GLU A 140 -8.48 3.19 -6.97
C GLU A 140 -8.58 4.70 -7.19
N LYS A 141 -9.71 5.18 -7.72
CA LYS A 141 -9.99 6.62 -7.90
C LYS A 141 -10.05 7.35 -6.55
N SER A 142 -10.73 6.80 -5.55
CA SER A 142 -10.85 7.41 -4.22
C SER A 142 -9.48 7.50 -3.53
N CYS A 143 -8.66 6.45 -3.62
CA CYS A 143 -7.28 6.46 -3.13
C CYS A 143 -6.46 7.58 -3.79
N LYS A 144 -6.52 7.66 -5.13
CA LYS A 144 -5.78 8.68 -5.91
C LYS A 144 -6.24 10.09 -5.55
N SER A 145 -7.53 10.33 -5.46
CA SER A 145 -8.11 11.64 -5.13
C SER A 145 -7.64 12.13 -3.75
N CYS A 146 -7.77 11.27 -2.72
CA CYS A 146 -7.29 11.59 -1.38
C CYS A 146 -5.78 11.84 -1.35
N HIS A 147 -5.00 11.00 -2.03
CA HIS A 147 -3.54 11.15 -2.09
C HIS A 147 -3.11 12.45 -2.77
N ASN A 148 -3.74 12.85 -3.85
CA ASN A 148 -3.42 14.11 -4.54
C ASN A 148 -3.63 15.32 -3.63
N GLN A 149 -4.67 15.28 -2.80
CA GLN A 149 -5.03 16.40 -1.93
C GLN A 149 -4.22 16.41 -0.63
N PHE A 150 -4.00 15.25 -0.01
CA PHE A 150 -3.53 15.13 1.37
C PHE A 150 -2.17 14.45 1.54
N ARG A 151 -1.49 14.04 0.45
CA ARG A 151 -0.20 13.35 0.52
C ARG A 151 0.83 13.98 -0.40
N ASN A 152 2.05 14.23 0.11
CA ASN A 152 3.19 14.64 -0.68
C ASN A 152 3.68 13.52 -1.62
N GLU A 153 4.11 13.87 -2.81
CA GLU A 153 4.78 12.96 -3.74
C GLU A 153 6.15 12.51 -3.19
N ARG A 154 6.71 11.45 -3.76
CA ARG A 154 8.07 10.99 -3.41
C ARG A 154 9.10 11.80 -4.14
#